data_56e49b82d9ad6b71d56750a6699f3313
#
_entry.id   56e49b82d9ad6b71d56750a6699f3313
#
_cell.length_a   1.000
_cell.length_b   1.000
_cell.length_c   1.000
_cell.angle_alpha   90.00
_cell.angle_beta   90.00
_cell.angle_gamma   90.00
#
_symmetry.space_group_name_H-M   'P 1'
#
loop_
_entity.id
_entity.type
_entity.pdbx_description
1 polymer ?
#
loop_
_entity_poly.entity_id
_entity_poly.type
_entity_poly.pdbx_seq_one_letter_code
_entity_poly.pdbx_strand_id
1 'polypeptide(L)'
;MISTSAGIAIATLLALATYASAAPSAGEKLAFDRSKGNCLTCHDIKGGDSPGNLGPALNDMKARFPNRADLVAIISDETKRNPQTVMPPFRRNLILTDQEINAIVDFLYTR
;
A
#
# COMPACT_ATOMS: atom_id res chain seq x y z
N MET A 1 31.15 36.12 -56.41
CA MET A 1 31.37 35.62 -55.06
C MET A 1 30.01 35.44 -54.39
N ILE A 2 29.52 34.21 -54.34
CA ILE A 2 28.23 33.89 -53.71
C ILE A 2 28.53 33.15 -52.41
N SER A 3 28.24 33.81 -51.29
CA SER A 3 28.43 33.23 -49.93
C SER A 3 27.14 32.54 -49.51
N THR A 4 27.14 31.23 -49.46
CA THR A 4 26.05 30.41 -48.93
C THR A 4 26.21 30.18 -47.44
N SER A 5 25.41 30.90 -46.64
CA SER A 5 25.30 30.65 -45.19
C SER A 5 24.39 29.46 -44.93
N ALA A 6 24.95 28.35 -44.52
CA ALA A 6 24.17 27.18 -44.05
C ALA A 6 23.69 27.43 -42.62
N GLY A 7 22.40 27.63 -42.47
CA GLY A 7 21.75 27.69 -41.17
C GLY A 7 21.58 26.30 -40.54
N ILE A 8 22.20 26.07 -39.43
CA ILE A 8 22.02 24.85 -38.64
C ILE A 8 20.74 25.00 -37.78
N ALA A 9 19.72 24.30 -38.13
CA ALA A 9 18.50 24.20 -37.33
C ALA A 9 18.72 23.16 -36.21
N ILE A 10 18.86 23.63 -34.99
CA ILE A 10 18.92 22.77 -33.80
C ILE A 10 17.48 22.40 -33.41
N ALA A 11 17.07 21.19 -33.72
CA ALA A 11 15.80 20.63 -33.27
C ALA A 11 15.95 20.17 -31.82
N THR A 12 15.42 20.95 -30.88
CA THR A 12 15.35 20.56 -29.46
C THR A 12 14.21 19.55 -29.28
N LEU A 13 14.54 18.27 -29.15
CA LEU A 13 13.60 17.24 -28.74
C LEU A 13 13.28 17.43 -27.26
N LEU A 14 12.10 17.96 -26.93
CA LEU A 14 11.55 17.89 -25.57
C LEU A 14 11.11 16.44 -25.31
N ALA A 15 11.87 15.69 -24.54
CA ALA A 15 11.46 14.41 -24.00
C ALA A 15 10.40 14.67 -22.90
N LEU A 16 9.13 14.45 -23.23
CA LEU A 16 8.05 14.39 -22.24
C LEU A 16 8.23 13.11 -21.43
N ALA A 17 8.81 13.25 -20.24
CA ALA A 17 8.83 12.17 -19.27
C ALA A 17 7.39 11.94 -18.77
N THR A 18 6.73 10.93 -19.29
CA THR A 18 5.43 10.47 -18.77
C THR A 18 5.68 9.76 -17.44
N TYR A 19 5.38 10.42 -16.33
CA TYR A 19 5.34 9.78 -15.03
C TYR A 19 4.12 8.85 -14.99
N ALA A 20 4.32 7.58 -15.30
CA ALA A 20 3.30 6.56 -15.10
C ALA A 20 3.14 6.34 -13.59
N SER A 21 1.99 6.73 -13.01
CA SER A 21 1.63 6.35 -11.65
C SER A 21 1.46 4.84 -11.60
N ALA A 22 2.15 4.16 -10.66
CA ALA A 22 2.01 2.73 -10.49
C ALA A 22 0.56 2.38 -10.09
N ALA A 23 0.00 1.33 -10.73
CA ALA A 23 -1.32 0.82 -10.36
C ALA A 23 -1.31 0.30 -8.91
N PRO A 24 -2.43 0.41 -8.15
CA PRO A 24 -2.55 -0.14 -6.82
C PRO A 24 -2.24 -1.64 -6.79
N SER A 25 -1.46 -2.10 -5.81
CA SER A 25 -1.19 -3.53 -5.61
C SER A 25 -2.43 -4.29 -5.19
N ALA A 26 -2.42 -5.63 -5.33
CA ALA A 26 -3.51 -6.47 -4.85
C ALA A 26 -3.75 -6.26 -3.33
N GLY A 27 -2.68 -6.17 -2.55
CA GLY A 27 -2.77 -5.92 -1.11
C GLY A 27 -3.35 -4.55 -0.77
N GLU A 28 -3.02 -3.52 -1.53
CA GLU A 28 -3.59 -2.18 -1.35
C GLU A 28 -5.10 -2.18 -1.60
N LYS A 29 -5.54 -2.80 -2.70
CA LYS A 29 -6.97 -2.94 -3.00
C LYS A 29 -7.71 -3.68 -1.90
N LEU A 30 -7.16 -4.79 -1.42
CA LEU A 30 -7.75 -5.58 -0.33
C LEU A 30 -7.80 -4.81 0.99
N ALA A 31 -6.73 -4.08 1.34
CA ALA A 31 -6.68 -3.30 2.57
C ALA A 31 -7.71 -2.15 2.58
N PHE A 32 -7.94 -1.52 1.44
CA PHE A 32 -8.85 -0.38 1.31
C PHE A 32 -10.29 -0.78 0.94
N ASP A 33 -10.52 -2.01 0.50
CA ASP A 33 -11.86 -2.53 0.21
C ASP A 33 -12.67 -2.69 1.49
N ARG A 34 -13.79 -1.97 1.56
CA ARG A 34 -14.69 -1.98 2.73
C ARG A 34 -15.35 -3.33 2.98
N SER A 35 -15.45 -4.18 1.96
CA SER A 35 -15.99 -5.53 2.07
C SER A 35 -14.94 -6.59 2.37
N LYS A 36 -13.66 -6.20 2.45
CA LYS A 36 -12.53 -7.08 2.71
C LYS A 36 -11.76 -6.63 3.96
N GLY A 37 -10.55 -6.11 3.81
CA GLY A 37 -9.74 -5.67 4.94
C GLY A 37 -10.35 -4.49 5.69
N ASN A 38 -10.87 -3.51 4.95
CA ASN A 38 -11.47 -2.29 5.52
C ASN A 38 -10.56 -1.61 6.56
N CYS A 39 -9.26 -1.65 6.33
CA CYS A 39 -8.23 -1.23 7.29
C CYS A 39 -8.32 0.26 7.62
N LEU A 40 -8.74 1.09 6.64
CA LEU A 40 -8.88 2.54 6.81
C LEU A 40 -9.94 2.95 7.82
N THR A 41 -10.91 2.09 8.12
CA THR A 41 -11.92 2.40 9.16
C THR A 41 -11.26 2.67 10.51
N CYS A 42 -10.12 2.04 10.80
CA CYS A 42 -9.43 2.12 12.08
C CYS A 42 -8.00 2.65 11.99
N HIS A 43 -7.33 2.52 10.85
CA HIS A 43 -5.91 2.84 10.70
C HIS A 43 -5.67 3.93 9.66
N ASP A 44 -4.76 4.85 9.99
CA ASP A 44 -4.17 5.73 9.00
C ASP A 44 -3.10 4.97 8.20
N ILE A 45 -3.27 4.94 6.88
CA ILE A 45 -2.35 4.28 5.95
C ILE A 45 -2.10 5.25 4.78
N LYS A 46 -0.85 5.53 4.49
CA LYS A 46 -0.47 6.40 3.38
C LYS A 46 -1.09 5.92 2.07
N GLY A 47 -1.78 6.80 1.39
CA GLY A 47 -2.49 6.53 0.14
C GLY A 47 -3.99 6.24 0.32
N GLY A 48 -4.46 6.10 1.55
CA GLY A 48 -5.88 5.95 1.85
C GLY A 48 -6.59 7.27 2.14
N ASP A 49 -7.89 7.30 1.90
CA ASP A 49 -8.75 8.46 2.11
C ASP A 49 -9.55 8.35 3.40
N SER A 50 -9.65 9.46 4.12
CA SER A 50 -10.49 9.60 5.32
C SER A 50 -10.29 8.49 6.35
N PRO A 51 -9.04 8.25 6.82
CA PRO A 51 -8.75 7.18 7.76
C PRO A 51 -9.36 7.43 9.14
N GLY A 52 -9.73 6.33 9.82
CA GLY A 52 -10.06 6.34 11.24
C GLY A 52 -8.81 6.37 12.12
N ASN A 53 -9.01 6.44 13.42
CA ASN A 53 -7.93 6.53 14.42
C ASN A 53 -8.12 5.58 15.61
N LEU A 54 -8.96 4.56 15.49
CA LEU A 54 -9.15 3.55 16.52
C LEU A 54 -7.93 2.65 16.69
N GLY A 55 -7.18 2.42 15.61
CA GLY A 55 -5.91 1.73 15.63
C GLY A 55 -4.75 2.68 15.38
N PRO A 56 -3.49 2.24 15.59
CA PRO A 56 -2.31 3.04 15.29
C PRO A 56 -2.15 3.28 13.79
N ALA A 57 -1.49 4.37 13.41
CA ALA A 57 -1.07 4.57 12.04
C ALA A 57 -0.14 3.44 11.59
N LEU A 58 -0.36 2.94 10.36
CA LEU A 58 0.42 1.84 9.79
C LEU A 58 1.54 2.40 8.91
N ASN A 59 2.60 2.87 9.56
CA ASN A 59 3.82 3.37 8.93
C ASN A 59 5.05 2.62 9.45
N ASP A 60 6.14 2.65 8.70
CA ASP A 60 7.40 1.96 9.03
C ASP A 60 7.19 0.47 9.36
N MET A 61 6.27 -0.16 8.68
CA MET A 61 5.76 -1.48 9.04
C MET A 61 6.84 -2.56 8.99
N LYS A 62 7.74 -2.50 8.01
CA LYS A 62 8.83 -3.47 7.90
C LYS A 62 9.84 -3.34 9.05
N ALA A 63 10.10 -2.12 9.51
CA ALA A 63 10.98 -1.87 10.66
C ALA A 63 10.32 -2.28 11.98
N ARG A 64 9.01 -2.03 12.12
CA ARG A 64 8.23 -2.39 13.32
C ARG A 64 7.98 -3.89 13.45
N PHE A 65 7.84 -4.58 12.33
CA PHE A 65 7.57 -6.01 12.24
C PHE A 65 8.59 -6.69 11.31
N PRO A 66 9.87 -6.78 11.70
CA PRO A 66 10.92 -7.37 10.86
C PRO A 66 10.65 -8.86 10.58
N ASN A 67 9.98 -9.57 11.51
CA ASN A 67 9.52 -10.91 11.28
C ASN A 67 8.11 -10.87 10.64
N ARG A 68 8.04 -11.23 9.37
CA ARG A 68 6.80 -11.24 8.59
C ARG A 68 5.68 -12.06 9.25
N ALA A 69 6.02 -13.18 9.87
CA ALA A 69 5.07 -14.06 10.51
C ALA A 69 4.30 -13.38 11.65
N ASP A 70 4.92 -12.43 12.35
CA ASP A 70 4.25 -11.69 13.43
C ASP A 70 3.15 -10.80 12.88
N LEU A 71 3.40 -10.09 11.77
CA LEU A 71 2.38 -9.27 11.15
C LEU A 71 1.25 -10.10 10.54
N VAL A 72 1.57 -11.22 9.91
CA VAL A 72 0.57 -12.18 9.41
C VAL A 72 -0.31 -12.68 10.56
N ALA A 73 0.27 -13.02 11.70
CA ALA A 73 -0.47 -13.50 12.88
C ALA A 73 -1.41 -12.43 13.45
N ILE A 74 -0.96 -11.19 13.53
CA ILE A 74 -1.76 -10.05 14.01
C ILE A 74 -2.98 -9.84 13.12
N ILE A 75 -2.81 -9.78 11.81
CA ILE A 75 -3.92 -9.60 10.87
C ILE A 75 -4.85 -10.81 10.90
N SER A 76 -4.30 -12.01 11.03
CA SER A 76 -5.09 -13.24 11.06
C SER A 76 -6.04 -13.29 12.25
N ASP A 77 -5.55 -13.00 13.44
CA ASP A 77 -6.34 -12.98 14.68
C ASP A 77 -5.60 -12.24 15.80
N GLU A 78 -5.79 -10.95 15.92
CA GLU A 78 -5.19 -10.13 16.97
C GLU A 78 -5.73 -10.48 18.36
N THR A 79 -6.90 -11.13 18.48
CA THR A 79 -7.44 -11.53 19.79
C THR A 79 -6.54 -12.48 20.55
N LYS A 80 -5.67 -13.22 19.86
CA LYS A 80 -4.70 -14.11 20.49
C LYS A 80 -3.62 -13.35 21.26
N ARG A 81 -3.24 -12.16 20.80
CA ARG A 81 -2.25 -11.28 21.44
C ARG A 81 -2.92 -10.28 22.37
N ASN A 82 -4.03 -9.71 21.95
CA ASN A 82 -4.81 -8.72 22.68
C ASN A 82 -6.28 -9.12 22.71
N PRO A 83 -6.76 -9.84 23.75
CA PRO A 83 -8.16 -10.27 23.82
C PRO A 83 -9.19 -9.14 23.84
N GLN A 84 -8.77 -7.90 24.16
CA GLN A 84 -9.63 -6.73 24.21
C GLN A 84 -9.69 -5.96 22.87
N THR A 85 -9.00 -6.44 21.86
CA THR A 85 -8.97 -5.76 20.55
C THR A 85 -10.34 -5.72 19.90
N VAL A 86 -10.63 -4.61 19.23
CA VAL A 86 -11.79 -4.49 18.31
C VAL A 86 -11.41 -4.83 16.87
N MET A 87 -10.12 -5.09 16.60
CA MET A 87 -9.67 -5.51 15.27
C MET A 87 -10.28 -6.87 14.93
N PRO A 88 -10.96 -7.01 13.79
CA PRO A 88 -11.57 -8.27 13.41
C PRO A 88 -10.54 -9.40 13.24
N PRO A 89 -10.83 -10.62 13.68
CA PRO A 89 -9.98 -11.80 13.41
C PRO A 89 -10.22 -12.28 11.98
N PHE A 90 -9.56 -11.65 11.02
CA PHE A 90 -9.86 -11.77 9.59
C PHE A 90 -9.81 -13.21 9.06
N ARG A 91 -8.85 -14.01 9.52
CA ARG A 91 -8.74 -15.41 9.10
C ARG A 91 -9.79 -16.28 9.77
N ARG A 92 -9.90 -16.18 11.10
CA ARG A 92 -10.84 -17.00 11.87
C ARG A 92 -12.28 -16.80 11.42
N ASN A 93 -12.65 -15.57 11.11
CA ASN A 93 -13.98 -15.22 10.64
C ASN A 93 -14.15 -15.32 9.11
N LEU A 94 -13.16 -15.86 8.40
CA LEU A 94 -13.19 -16.06 6.95
C LEU A 94 -13.46 -14.77 6.15
N ILE A 95 -13.02 -13.62 6.68
CA ILE A 95 -13.13 -12.33 5.98
C ILE A 95 -12.05 -12.24 4.90
N LEU A 96 -10.84 -12.72 5.22
CA LEU A 96 -9.69 -12.77 4.32
C LEU A 96 -9.12 -14.19 4.29
N THR A 97 -8.69 -14.61 3.12
CA THR A 97 -7.92 -15.84 2.95
C THR A 97 -6.48 -15.63 3.38
N ASP A 98 -5.71 -16.71 3.59
CA ASP A 98 -4.28 -16.62 3.88
C ASP A 98 -3.51 -15.90 2.76
N GLN A 99 -3.87 -16.13 1.51
CA GLN A 99 -3.28 -15.46 0.35
C GLN A 99 -3.58 -13.96 0.36
N GLU A 100 -4.78 -13.56 0.69
CA GLU A 100 -5.20 -12.15 0.80
C GLU A 100 -4.47 -11.46 1.95
N ILE A 101 -4.32 -12.11 3.10
CA ILE A 101 -3.55 -11.58 4.24
C ILE A 101 -2.09 -11.37 3.84
N ASN A 102 -1.48 -12.33 3.15
CA ASN A 102 -0.11 -12.20 2.69
C ASN A 102 0.06 -11.04 1.69
N ALA A 103 -0.89 -10.84 0.79
CA ALA A 103 -0.88 -9.70 -0.13
C ALA A 103 -0.98 -8.35 0.61
N ILE A 104 -1.81 -8.27 1.65
CA ILE A 104 -1.91 -7.09 2.51
C ILE A 104 -0.59 -6.82 3.25
N VAL A 105 0.07 -7.85 3.77
CA VAL A 105 1.38 -7.71 4.41
C VAL A 105 2.43 -7.17 3.43
N ASP A 106 2.46 -7.68 2.21
CA ASP A 106 3.35 -7.17 1.16
C ASP A 106 3.12 -5.67 0.91
N PHE A 107 1.88 -5.26 0.83
CA PHE A 107 1.50 -3.85 0.70
C PHE A 107 1.94 -3.02 1.90
N LEU A 108 1.63 -3.45 3.12
CA LEU A 108 1.99 -2.74 4.34
C LEU A 108 3.51 -2.59 4.51
N TYR A 109 4.30 -3.54 4.03
CA TYR A 109 5.76 -3.45 4.05
C TYR A 109 6.33 -2.35 3.16
N THR A 110 5.52 -1.75 2.31
CA THR A 110 5.89 -0.58 1.51
C THR A 110 5.51 0.75 2.18
N ARG A 111 4.96 0.72 3.40
CA ARG A 111 4.44 1.90 4.11
C ARG A 111 5.28 2.27 5.32
#